data_ab865ec3c9896b3d8b4094ac981e9279
#
_entry.id   ab865ec3c9896b3d8b4094ac981e9279
#
_cell.length_a   1.000
_cell.length_b   1.000
_cell.length_c   1.000
_cell.angle_alpha   90.00
_cell.angle_beta   90.00
_cell.angle_gamma   90.00
#
_symmetry.space_group_name_H-M   'P 1'
#
loop_
_entity.id
_entity.type
_entity.pdbx_description
1 polymer ?
#
loop_
_entity_poly.entity_id
_entity_poly.type
_entity_poly.pdbx_seq_one_letter_code
_entity_poly.pdbx_strand_id
1 'polypeptide(L)'
;MMPGCEAPAVARPLLEFIGADARVPLLGGGTARYVNCDSAASTSALACVRDAVDELLPWYSNVHRGVGYKSRLSSWAFERARERVANFVGADRSDSIVLFCRNTTEAINRLARRYPFRPGDVVLTTLMEHHSNELPWRRAAEVVHVAVTAAGRVDEEDLDRKLSAHAGRVRLLAVTGASNVTGYINPVHDWARRAHAVGAEIVVDAAQLAPHRPIAMLAKGDPERLDYVAFSAHKMYAPFGVGVLVASRGAFEIGDPDIVGGGAVDIVSLESTYWTDLPDREEAGTPDIVGVVALARAIRALEEIGWERIARHEALLTAAALERMASIPGIIVYGDADPGNAGSRLGVIPFNVLGVPHALTAAVLSCEWGIGTRNGCFCAHPYVKTILRVSEAESRSIEKCILARDRSAIPGTVRASFGLCNSLEDVDILGRALEAISRRSFDPGYVLDAERGEYTHPGFSPDFAQRFQF
;
A
#
# COMPACT_ATOMS: atom_id res chain seq x y z
N MET A 1 -22.58 2.55 42.06
CA MET A 1 -22.37 1.38 41.17
C MET A 1 -21.33 1.81 40.15
N MET A 2 -20.14 1.27 40.26
CA MET A 2 -19.08 1.49 39.24
C MET A 2 -19.47 0.74 37.94
N PRO A 3 -19.28 1.33 36.76
CA PRO A 3 -19.52 0.60 35.51
C PRO A 3 -18.53 -0.55 35.42
N GLY A 4 -19.07 -1.73 35.09
CA GLY A 4 -18.33 -2.98 35.02
C GLY A 4 -17.14 -2.91 34.08
N CYS A 5 -16.04 -3.47 34.51
CA CYS A 5 -14.86 -3.78 33.73
C CYS A 5 -15.30 -4.82 32.67
N GLU A 6 -15.57 -4.38 31.45
CA GLU A 6 -15.70 -5.31 30.33
C GLU A 6 -14.38 -6.06 30.18
N ALA A 7 -14.47 -7.39 30.18
CA ALA A 7 -13.31 -8.24 29.92
C ALA A 7 -12.63 -7.80 28.60
N PRO A 8 -11.28 -7.83 28.49
CA PRO A 8 -10.58 -7.38 27.31
C PRO A 8 -11.13 -8.16 26.10
N ALA A 9 -11.68 -7.43 25.14
CA ALA A 9 -12.22 -8.00 23.93
C ALA A 9 -11.11 -8.78 23.23
N VAL A 10 -11.27 -10.10 23.17
CA VAL A 10 -10.36 -10.97 22.40
C VAL A 10 -10.42 -10.46 20.96
N ALA A 11 -9.31 -9.90 20.46
CA ALA A 11 -9.26 -9.44 19.08
C ALA A 11 -9.45 -10.64 18.17
N ARG A 12 -10.63 -10.71 17.55
CA ARG A 12 -11.00 -11.67 16.51
C ARG A 12 -11.07 -10.93 15.16
N PRO A 13 -10.94 -11.63 14.05
CA PRO A 13 -11.20 -11.04 12.75
C PRO A 13 -12.52 -10.24 12.74
N LEU A 14 -12.49 -9.01 12.23
CA LEU A 14 -13.65 -8.12 12.26
C LEU A 14 -14.69 -8.46 11.19
N LEU A 15 -14.30 -9.23 10.18
CA LEU A 15 -15.13 -9.69 9.07
C LEU A 15 -14.76 -11.12 8.67
N GLU A 16 -15.57 -11.71 7.81
CA GLU A 16 -15.27 -12.99 7.16
C GLU A 16 -14.34 -12.80 5.97
N PHE A 17 -13.25 -13.60 5.94
CA PHE A 17 -12.23 -13.56 4.91
C PHE A 17 -12.18 -14.89 4.16
N ILE A 18 -12.00 -14.79 2.84
CA ILE A 18 -11.77 -15.98 2.02
C ILE A 18 -10.40 -16.55 2.33
N GLY A 19 -10.37 -17.85 2.63
CA GLY A 19 -9.12 -18.54 2.96
C GLY A 19 -8.60 -18.31 4.37
N ALA A 20 -9.42 -17.81 5.31
CA ALA A 20 -9.03 -17.62 6.72
C ALA A 20 -8.53 -18.92 7.38
N ASP A 21 -9.13 -20.08 6.99
CA ASP A 21 -8.76 -21.41 7.49
C ASP A 21 -7.85 -22.18 6.53
N ALA A 22 -7.29 -21.51 5.51
CA ALA A 22 -6.39 -22.15 4.55
C ALA A 22 -5.21 -22.81 5.27
N ARG A 23 -4.96 -24.07 4.95
CA ARG A 23 -3.82 -24.83 5.52
C ARG A 23 -2.70 -24.93 4.51
N VAL A 24 -1.48 -24.71 4.99
CA VAL A 24 -0.26 -24.80 4.19
C VAL A 24 0.63 -25.95 4.70
N PRO A 25 1.40 -26.60 3.82
CA PRO A 25 2.35 -27.63 4.22
C PRO A 25 3.48 -27.04 5.08
N LEU A 26 4.03 -27.86 5.98
CA LEU A 26 5.20 -27.50 6.77
C LEU A 26 6.40 -28.39 6.42
N LEU A 27 7.61 -27.90 6.67
CA LEU A 27 8.87 -28.59 6.41
C LEU A 27 8.95 -29.96 7.12
N GLY A 28 8.52 -30.09 8.30
CA GLY A 28 8.52 -31.37 9.05
C GLY A 28 7.40 -32.34 8.65
N GLY A 29 6.64 -32.03 7.62
CA GLY A 29 5.41 -32.74 7.25
C GLY A 29 4.18 -32.20 7.99
N GLY A 30 3.00 -32.63 7.53
CA GLY A 30 1.74 -32.11 8.05
C GLY A 30 1.39 -30.72 7.50
N THR A 31 0.42 -30.06 8.13
CA THR A 31 -0.05 -28.75 7.70
C THR A 31 -0.39 -27.87 8.90
N ALA A 32 -0.25 -26.55 8.75
CA ALA A 32 -0.74 -25.56 9.71
C ALA A 32 -1.74 -24.61 9.04
N ARG A 33 -2.56 -23.92 9.85
CA ARG A 33 -3.33 -22.76 9.38
C ARG A 33 -2.34 -21.68 8.95
N TYR A 34 -2.56 -21.11 7.78
CA TYR A 34 -1.74 -19.99 7.30
C TYR A 34 -1.99 -18.73 8.14
N VAL A 35 -0.92 -18.16 8.67
CA VAL A 35 -0.96 -16.89 9.40
C VAL A 35 -0.46 -15.78 8.48
N ASN A 36 -1.38 -14.93 8.00
CA ASN A 36 -1.01 -13.83 7.11
C ASN A 36 -0.50 -12.62 7.91
N CYS A 37 0.81 -12.46 8.00
CA CYS A 37 1.47 -11.27 8.54
C CYS A 37 2.07 -10.40 7.43
N ASP A 38 1.49 -10.40 6.22
CA ASP A 38 1.95 -9.59 5.06
C ASP A 38 0.82 -8.73 4.46
N SER A 39 -0.14 -8.28 5.27
CA SER A 39 -1.28 -7.46 4.83
C SER A 39 -0.86 -6.14 4.15
N ALA A 40 0.28 -5.55 4.53
CA ALA A 40 0.81 -4.35 3.87
C ALA A 40 1.27 -4.59 2.42
N ALA A 41 1.50 -5.83 1.99
CA ALA A 41 1.77 -6.16 0.59
C ALA A 41 0.46 -6.32 -0.19
N SER A 42 -0.45 -7.16 0.31
CA SER A 42 -1.79 -7.38 -0.23
C SER A 42 -2.67 -8.01 0.84
N THR A 43 -3.92 -7.61 0.93
CA THR A 43 -4.87 -8.13 1.93
C THR A 43 -5.61 -9.36 1.41
N SER A 44 -6.09 -10.20 2.33
CA SER A 44 -7.03 -11.28 2.01
C SER A 44 -8.36 -10.71 1.51
N ALA A 45 -9.04 -11.42 0.61
CA ALA A 45 -10.34 -11.00 0.09
C ALA A 45 -11.43 -11.13 1.16
N LEU A 46 -12.32 -10.14 1.24
CA LEU A 46 -13.55 -10.24 2.04
C LEU A 46 -14.56 -11.17 1.36
N ALA A 47 -15.26 -11.99 2.15
CA ALA A 47 -16.35 -12.85 1.63
C ALA A 47 -17.43 -12.02 0.94
N CYS A 48 -17.85 -10.91 1.52
CA CYS A 48 -18.86 -10.02 0.93
C CYS A 48 -18.40 -9.33 -0.37
N VAL A 49 -17.09 -9.21 -0.61
CA VAL A 49 -16.55 -8.70 -1.88
C VAL A 49 -16.68 -9.75 -2.97
N ARG A 50 -16.38 -11.03 -2.68
CA ARG A 50 -16.64 -12.14 -3.60
C ARG A 50 -18.13 -12.20 -3.95
N ASP A 51 -18.99 -12.15 -2.93
CA ASP A 51 -20.45 -12.26 -3.13
C ASP A 51 -20.96 -11.15 -4.05
N ALA A 52 -20.45 -9.93 -3.92
CA ALA A 52 -20.80 -8.82 -4.82
C ALA A 52 -20.31 -9.04 -6.26
N VAL A 53 -19.15 -9.68 -6.44
CA VAL A 53 -18.66 -10.08 -7.76
C VAL A 53 -19.54 -11.18 -8.35
N ASP A 54 -19.88 -12.21 -7.58
CA ASP A 54 -20.75 -13.31 -8.00
C ASP A 54 -22.15 -12.79 -8.38
N GLU A 55 -22.68 -11.78 -7.66
CA GLU A 55 -23.93 -11.11 -7.97
C GLU A 55 -23.85 -10.30 -9.29
N LEU A 56 -22.71 -9.69 -9.58
CA LEU A 56 -22.49 -8.92 -10.81
C LEU A 56 -22.37 -9.81 -12.05
N LEU A 57 -21.69 -10.95 -11.98
CA LEU A 57 -21.30 -11.75 -13.14
C LEU A 57 -22.46 -12.17 -14.05
N PRO A 58 -23.66 -12.57 -13.58
CA PRO A 58 -24.80 -12.87 -14.45
C PRO A 58 -25.28 -11.67 -15.27
N TRP A 59 -24.98 -10.46 -14.81
CA TRP A 59 -25.39 -9.18 -15.42
C TRP A 59 -24.25 -8.47 -16.15
N TYR A 60 -23.05 -9.02 -16.12
CA TYR A 60 -21.86 -8.41 -16.74
C TYR A 60 -22.08 -8.14 -18.22
N SER A 61 -21.71 -6.94 -18.64
CA SER A 61 -21.68 -6.50 -20.04
C SER A 61 -20.76 -5.30 -20.17
N ASN A 62 -20.59 -4.81 -21.40
CA ASN A 62 -19.76 -3.65 -21.67
C ASN A 62 -20.30 -2.38 -20.98
N VAL A 63 -19.40 -1.53 -20.55
CA VAL A 63 -19.68 -0.24 -19.89
C VAL A 63 -19.74 0.89 -20.92
N HIS A 64 -20.54 1.93 -20.68
CA HIS A 64 -20.70 3.21 -21.37
C HIS A 64 -21.44 3.21 -22.71
N ARG A 65 -21.34 2.23 -23.60
CA ARG A 65 -21.79 2.37 -24.99
C ARG A 65 -22.91 1.44 -25.45
N GLY A 66 -23.48 0.64 -24.56
CA GLY A 66 -24.54 -0.30 -24.91
C GLY A 66 -25.92 0.23 -24.52
N VAL A 67 -26.92 0.02 -25.40
CA VAL A 67 -28.34 0.31 -25.11
C VAL A 67 -29.07 -0.85 -24.45
N GLY A 68 -28.47 -2.05 -24.49
CA GLY A 68 -29.05 -3.26 -23.89
C GLY A 68 -29.10 -3.18 -22.35
N TYR A 69 -30.08 -3.88 -21.77
CA TYR A 69 -30.31 -3.85 -20.31
C TYR A 69 -29.06 -4.12 -19.48
N LYS A 70 -28.29 -5.20 -19.79
CA LYS A 70 -27.07 -5.56 -19.06
C LYS A 70 -25.99 -4.47 -19.18
N SER A 71 -25.80 -3.88 -20.38
CA SER A 71 -24.82 -2.81 -20.57
C SER A 71 -25.18 -1.55 -19.77
N ARG A 72 -26.47 -1.17 -19.75
CA ARG A 72 -26.96 -0.05 -18.94
C ARG A 72 -26.78 -0.31 -17.44
N LEU A 73 -27.02 -1.54 -16.98
CA LEU A 73 -26.83 -1.95 -15.60
C LEU A 73 -25.33 -1.92 -15.22
N SER A 74 -24.47 -2.45 -16.09
CA SER A 74 -23.02 -2.40 -15.87
C SER A 74 -22.50 -0.95 -15.81
N SER A 75 -22.95 -0.08 -16.71
CA SER A 75 -22.57 1.33 -16.70
C SER A 75 -23.06 2.04 -15.42
N TRP A 76 -24.31 1.76 -15.01
CA TRP A 76 -24.83 2.29 -13.76
C TRP A 76 -24.01 1.83 -12.55
N ALA A 77 -23.66 0.55 -12.45
CA ALA A 77 -22.87 0.00 -11.36
C ALA A 77 -21.48 0.63 -11.32
N PHE A 78 -20.85 0.84 -12.49
CA PHE A 78 -19.55 1.48 -12.62
C PHE A 78 -19.57 2.93 -12.11
N GLU A 79 -20.56 3.73 -12.53
CA GLU A 79 -20.69 5.11 -12.08
C GLU A 79 -21.05 5.22 -10.59
N ARG A 80 -21.86 4.30 -10.05
CA ARG A 80 -22.14 4.24 -8.61
C ARG A 80 -20.90 3.91 -7.79
N ALA A 81 -20.04 3.04 -8.31
CA ALA A 81 -18.76 2.76 -7.67
C ALA A 81 -17.82 3.98 -7.69
N ARG A 82 -17.82 4.76 -8.81
CA ARG A 82 -17.08 6.03 -8.90
C ARG A 82 -17.57 7.03 -7.86
N GLU A 83 -18.88 7.18 -7.69
CA GLU A 83 -19.47 8.02 -6.64
C GLU A 83 -19.08 7.54 -5.24
N ARG A 84 -19.06 6.22 -5.00
CA ARG A 84 -18.65 5.64 -3.73
C ARG A 84 -17.20 6.00 -3.40
N VAL A 85 -16.31 5.91 -4.37
CA VAL A 85 -14.89 6.29 -4.22
C VAL A 85 -14.75 7.78 -3.92
N ALA A 86 -15.46 8.65 -4.65
CA ALA A 86 -15.44 10.10 -4.39
C ALA A 86 -15.89 10.43 -2.96
N ASN A 87 -16.97 9.81 -2.50
CA ASN A 87 -17.51 10.02 -1.15
C ASN A 87 -16.54 9.48 -0.08
N PHE A 88 -15.91 8.35 -0.33
CA PHE A 88 -14.94 7.72 0.58
C PHE A 88 -13.76 8.63 0.93
N VAL A 89 -13.26 9.41 -0.04
CA VAL A 89 -12.18 10.37 0.19
C VAL A 89 -12.69 11.80 0.41
N GLY A 90 -13.99 12.03 0.50
CA GLY A 90 -14.57 13.36 0.66
C GLY A 90 -14.26 14.32 -0.48
N ALA A 91 -14.16 13.81 -1.72
CA ALA A 91 -13.86 14.63 -2.89
C ALA A 91 -15.05 15.46 -3.33
N ASP A 92 -14.83 16.75 -3.60
CA ASP A 92 -15.81 17.61 -4.27
C ASP A 92 -15.84 17.27 -5.77
N ARG A 93 -16.92 16.65 -6.22
CA ARG A 93 -17.11 16.20 -7.61
C ARG A 93 -17.20 17.33 -8.62
N SER A 94 -17.44 18.56 -8.18
CA SER A 94 -17.46 19.74 -9.07
C SER A 94 -16.04 20.15 -9.50
N ASP A 95 -15.03 19.84 -8.68
CA ASP A 95 -13.63 20.24 -8.87
C ASP A 95 -12.66 19.03 -8.98
N SER A 96 -13.12 17.85 -8.62
CA SER A 96 -12.29 16.63 -8.64
C SER A 96 -12.87 15.58 -9.59
N ILE A 97 -11.98 14.75 -10.14
CA ILE A 97 -12.33 13.57 -10.92
C ILE A 97 -11.81 12.31 -10.24
N VAL A 98 -12.51 11.20 -10.42
CA VAL A 98 -12.05 9.86 -10.01
C VAL A 98 -11.70 9.08 -11.26
N LEU A 99 -10.46 8.62 -11.36
CA LEU A 99 -9.96 7.79 -12.45
C LEU A 99 -9.65 6.40 -11.94
N PHE A 100 -10.15 5.37 -12.63
CA PHE A 100 -9.78 3.99 -12.37
C PHE A 100 -8.53 3.62 -13.17
N CYS A 101 -7.62 2.94 -12.48
CA CYS A 101 -6.33 2.49 -12.97
C CYS A 101 -6.14 1.03 -12.58
N ARG A 102 -5.05 0.38 -12.99
CA ARG A 102 -4.74 -0.99 -12.53
C ARG A 102 -4.26 -1.06 -11.09
N ASN A 103 -3.58 -0.02 -10.61
CA ASN A 103 -3.02 0.08 -9.25
C ASN A 103 -2.53 1.51 -8.97
N THR A 104 -2.10 1.78 -7.74
CA THR A 104 -1.50 3.06 -7.32
C THR A 104 -0.30 3.46 -8.20
N THR A 105 0.53 2.50 -8.61
CA THR A 105 1.70 2.79 -9.47
C THR A 105 1.28 3.40 -10.79
N GLU A 106 0.26 2.83 -11.45
CA GLU A 106 -0.27 3.40 -12.69
C GLU A 106 -0.93 4.77 -12.44
N ALA A 107 -1.69 4.90 -11.36
CA ALA A 107 -2.34 6.15 -10.97
C ALA A 107 -1.34 7.32 -10.85
N ILE A 108 -0.24 7.11 -10.11
CA ILE A 108 0.81 8.12 -9.93
C ILE A 108 1.58 8.36 -11.25
N ASN A 109 1.88 7.31 -12.03
CA ASN A 109 2.51 7.50 -13.35
C ASN A 109 1.61 8.30 -14.30
N ARG A 110 0.30 8.08 -14.28
CA ARG A 110 -0.67 8.87 -15.07
C ARG A 110 -0.64 10.33 -14.64
N LEU A 111 -0.71 10.61 -13.35
CA LEU A 111 -0.60 11.96 -12.84
C LEU A 111 0.73 12.61 -13.25
N ALA A 112 1.86 11.90 -13.13
CA ALA A 112 3.17 12.44 -13.48
C ALA A 112 3.29 12.81 -14.98
N ARG A 113 2.60 12.08 -15.86
CA ARG A 113 2.57 12.39 -17.31
C ARG A 113 1.57 13.48 -17.67
N ARG A 114 0.50 13.62 -16.90
CA ARG A 114 -0.57 14.59 -17.17
C ARG A 114 -0.35 15.94 -16.48
N TYR A 115 0.41 15.96 -15.37
CA TYR A 115 0.67 17.18 -14.64
C TYR A 115 1.45 18.19 -15.51
N PRO A 116 1.04 19.47 -15.61
CA PRO A 116 1.60 20.43 -16.55
C PRO A 116 2.94 21.02 -16.08
N PHE A 117 3.95 20.18 -15.88
CA PHE A 117 5.29 20.59 -15.53
C PHE A 117 5.95 21.43 -16.62
N ARG A 118 6.76 22.39 -16.19
CA ARG A 118 7.61 23.23 -17.04
C ARG A 118 9.09 22.95 -16.77
N PRO A 119 9.98 23.24 -17.70
CA PRO A 119 11.42 23.14 -17.43
C PRO A 119 11.83 23.95 -16.20
N GLY A 120 12.51 23.30 -15.26
CA GLY A 120 12.93 23.88 -13.98
C GLY A 120 11.95 23.75 -12.83
N ASP A 121 10.75 23.17 -13.07
CA ASP A 121 9.83 22.81 -11.98
C ASP A 121 10.42 21.69 -11.11
N VAL A 122 10.08 21.72 -9.83
CA VAL A 122 10.57 20.80 -8.81
C VAL A 122 9.40 20.02 -8.19
N VAL A 123 9.62 18.72 -8.02
CA VAL A 123 8.80 17.87 -7.15
C VAL A 123 9.60 17.63 -5.86
N LEU A 124 9.03 18.02 -4.72
CA LEU A 124 9.53 17.55 -3.43
C LEU A 124 8.90 16.20 -3.12
N THR A 125 9.72 15.26 -2.66
CA THR A 125 9.29 13.94 -2.18
C THR A 125 10.09 13.57 -0.94
N THR A 126 9.74 12.49 -0.25
CA THR A 126 10.47 12.11 0.96
C THR A 126 11.35 10.87 0.74
N LEU A 127 12.36 10.66 1.57
CA LEU A 127 13.11 9.40 1.57
C LEU A 127 12.27 8.20 2.02
N MET A 128 11.07 8.44 2.61
CA MET A 128 10.18 7.41 3.10
C MET A 128 9.36 6.74 1.98
N GLU A 129 9.36 7.29 0.78
CA GLU A 129 8.42 6.89 -0.27
C GLU A 129 8.62 5.45 -0.77
N HIS A 130 7.50 4.81 -1.11
CA HIS A 130 7.51 3.66 -1.97
C HIS A 130 7.98 4.06 -3.38
N HIS A 131 8.70 3.19 -4.08
CA HIS A 131 9.21 3.48 -5.44
C HIS A 131 8.12 3.94 -6.41
N SER A 132 6.86 3.55 -6.20
CA SER A 132 5.72 4.00 -7.01
C SER A 132 5.42 5.48 -6.87
N ASN A 133 5.76 6.10 -5.73
CA ASN A 133 5.61 7.54 -5.49
C ASN A 133 6.94 8.30 -5.53
N GLU A 134 7.95 7.72 -6.13
CA GLU A 134 9.28 8.33 -6.25
C GLU A 134 9.76 8.32 -7.72
N LEU A 135 9.80 7.12 -8.35
CA LEU A 135 10.37 6.95 -9.69
C LEU A 135 9.61 7.70 -10.81
N PRO A 136 8.27 7.81 -10.80
CA PRO A 136 7.56 8.55 -11.84
C PRO A 136 7.98 10.02 -11.91
N TRP A 137 8.24 10.63 -10.77
CA TRP A 137 8.60 12.06 -10.68
C TRP A 137 9.96 12.36 -11.28
N ARG A 138 10.94 11.44 -11.16
CA ARG A 138 12.28 11.56 -11.79
C ARG A 138 12.22 11.69 -13.31
N ARG A 139 11.12 11.24 -13.92
CA ARG A 139 10.90 11.35 -15.36
C ARG A 139 10.14 12.60 -15.75
N ALA A 140 9.47 13.23 -14.82
CA ALA A 140 8.55 14.34 -15.07
C ALA A 140 9.17 15.71 -14.73
N ALA A 141 9.99 15.79 -13.67
CA ALA A 141 10.56 17.04 -13.18
C ALA A 141 11.88 16.81 -12.43
N GLU A 142 12.51 17.90 -11.95
CA GLU A 142 13.60 17.81 -10.98
C GLU A 142 13.04 17.30 -9.63
N VAL A 143 13.68 16.28 -9.04
CA VAL A 143 13.23 15.69 -7.77
C VAL A 143 14.17 16.07 -6.64
N VAL A 144 13.61 16.62 -5.56
CA VAL A 144 14.34 16.95 -4.33
C VAL A 144 13.74 16.15 -3.17
N HIS A 145 14.60 15.39 -2.47
CA HIS A 145 14.18 14.51 -1.39
C HIS A 145 14.26 15.18 -0.04
N VAL A 146 13.18 15.13 0.73
CA VAL A 146 13.14 15.49 2.14
C VAL A 146 13.72 14.35 2.97
N ALA A 147 14.62 14.66 3.88
CA ALA A 147 15.28 13.70 4.74
C ALA A 147 14.32 13.04 5.74
N VAL A 148 14.79 11.98 6.37
CA VAL A 148 14.14 11.36 7.53
C VAL A 148 15.06 11.43 8.73
N THR A 149 14.49 11.55 9.91
CA THR A 149 15.19 11.57 11.19
C THR A 149 15.80 10.19 11.51
N ALA A 150 16.66 10.13 12.51
CA ALA A 150 17.22 8.86 13.00
C ALA A 150 16.14 7.87 13.49
N ALA A 151 14.96 8.36 13.88
CA ALA A 151 13.79 7.53 14.24
C ALA A 151 13.00 7.05 13.02
N GLY A 152 13.37 7.47 11.80
CA GLY A 152 12.70 7.11 10.56
C GLY A 152 11.43 7.94 10.26
N ARG A 153 11.15 9.02 10.99
CA ARG A 153 10.08 9.99 10.65
C ARG A 153 10.60 10.99 9.64
N VAL A 154 9.71 11.56 8.84
CA VAL A 154 10.08 12.67 7.96
C VAL A 154 10.64 13.81 8.79
N ASP A 155 11.73 14.43 8.33
CA ASP A 155 12.35 15.57 8.96
C ASP A 155 11.57 16.85 8.60
N GLU A 156 10.77 17.32 9.56
CA GLU A 156 9.87 18.48 9.39
C GLU A 156 10.65 19.78 9.14
N GLU A 157 11.82 19.93 9.75
CA GLU A 157 12.69 21.12 9.54
C GLU A 157 13.30 21.09 8.14
N ASP A 158 13.68 19.91 7.65
CA ASP A 158 14.19 19.75 6.29
C ASP A 158 13.08 20.00 5.25
N LEU A 159 11.83 19.59 5.53
CA LEU A 159 10.68 19.89 4.69
C LEU A 159 10.49 21.41 4.55
N ASP A 160 10.42 22.14 5.65
CA ASP A 160 10.23 23.59 5.64
C ASP A 160 11.38 24.32 4.94
N ARG A 161 12.62 23.89 5.21
CA ARG A 161 13.82 24.43 4.56
C ARG A 161 13.77 24.25 3.04
N LYS A 162 13.37 23.06 2.55
CA LYS A 162 13.32 22.74 1.12
C LYS A 162 12.15 23.42 0.42
N LEU A 163 10.97 23.46 1.04
CA LEU A 163 9.85 24.26 0.52
C LEU A 163 10.25 25.72 0.32
N SER A 164 10.92 26.32 1.31
CA SER A 164 11.39 27.70 1.25
C SER A 164 12.50 27.90 0.21
N ALA A 165 13.49 27.01 0.16
CA ALA A 165 14.63 27.10 -0.76
C ALA A 165 14.23 26.97 -2.23
N HIS A 166 13.16 26.25 -2.52
CA HIS A 166 12.63 26.04 -3.88
C HIS A 166 11.30 26.75 -4.13
N ALA A 167 10.93 27.73 -3.28
CA ALA A 167 9.69 28.49 -3.46
C ALA A 167 9.60 29.10 -4.86
N GLY A 168 8.42 29.00 -5.48
CA GLY A 168 8.16 29.40 -6.87
C GLY A 168 8.59 28.41 -7.94
N ARG A 169 9.42 27.38 -7.59
CA ARG A 169 9.77 26.25 -8.47
C ARG A 169 9.09 24.95 -8.05
N VAL A 170 8.85 24.75 -6.75
CA VAL A 170 8.11 23.59 -6.26
C VAL A 170 6.70 23.65 -6.80
N ARG A 171 6.32 22.63 -7.59
CA ARG A 171 4.97 22.50 -8.15
C ARG A 171 4.17 21.45 -7.43
N LEU A 172 4.85 20.43 -6.88
CA LEU A 172 4.19 19.30 -6.27
C LEU A 172 4.99 18.79 -5.07
N LEU A 173 4.29 18.53 -3.97
CA LEU A 173 4.78 17.77 -2.83
C LEU A 173 4.19 16.35 -2.92
N ALA A 174 5.04 15.34 -3.20
CA ALA A 174 4.63 13.95 -3.37
C ALA A 174 5.01 13.14 -2.13
N VAL A 175 4.00 12.68 -1.36
CA VAL A 175 4.22 12.05 -0.06
C VAL A 175 3.34 10.83 0.16
N THR A 176 3.85 9.87 0.94
CA THR A 176 3.03 8.75 1.42
C THR A 176 2.16 9.18 2.61
N GLY A 177 0.90 8.77 2.62
CA GLY A 177 0.00 8.99 3.76
C GLY A 177 0.38 8.15 4.98
N ALA A 178 0.94 6.94 4.74
CA ALA A 178 1.51 6.10 5.78
C ALA A 178 2.61 5.22 5.21
N SER A 179 3.66 5.01 5.99
CA SER A 179 4.82 4.19 5.58
C SER A 179 4.48 2.71 5.46
N ASN A 180 4.79 2.11 4.31
CA ASN A 180 4.72 0.67 4.11
C ASN A 180 5.85 -0.12 4.81
N VAL A 181 6.80 0.57 5.42
CA VAL A 181 7.94 -0.01 6.15
C VAL A 181 7.73 0.06 7.66
N THR A 182 7.53 1.26 8.20
CA THR A 182 7.45 1.51 9.65
C THR A 182 6.02 1.70 10.17
N GLY A 183 5.04 1.83 9.29
CA GLY A 183 3.66 2.09 9.67
C GLY A 183 3.38 3.51 10.15
N TYR A 184 4.37 4.42 10.14
CA TYR A 184 4.14 5.81 10.53
C TYR A 184 3.05 6.45 9.68
N ILE A 185 2.10 7.09 10.32
CA ILE A 185 1.07 7.92 9.67
C ILE A 185 1.61 9.34 9.60
N ASN A 186 1.56 9.93 8.43
CA ASN A 186 2.08 11.27 8.17
C ASN A 186 0.98 12.34 8.28
N PRO A 187 1.30 13.56 8.74
CA PRO A 187 0.35 14.66 8.89
C PRO A 187 0.11 15.37 7.54
N VAL A 188 -0.46 14.65 6.57
CA VAL A 188 -0.57 15.11 5.18
C VAL A 188 -1.35 16.41 5.00
N HIS A 189 -2.29 16.71 5.87
CA HIS A 189 -3.05 17.97 5.83
C HIS A 189 -2.20 19.18 6.25
N ASP A 190 -1.39 19.04 7.29
CA ASP A 190 -0.45 20.08 7.67
C ASP A 190 0.61 20.29 6.58
N TRP A 191 1.08 19.21 5.96
CA TRP A 191 2.01 19.31 4.82
C TRP A 191 1.36 19.94 3.57
N ALA A 192 0.07 19.68 3.32
CA ALA A 192 -0.70 20.35 2.28
C ALA A 192 -0.71 21.88 2.50
N ARG A 193 -1.03 22.30 3.72
CA ARG A 193 -1.04 23.74 4.09
C ARG A 193 0.33 24.41 3.85
N ARG A 194 1.42 23.71 4.19
CA ARG A 194 2.79 24.23 3.96
C ARG A 194 3.13 24.28 2.46
N ALA A 195 2.74 23.26 1.68
CA ALA A 195 2.93 23.23 0.22
C ALA A 195 2.15 24.36 -0.46
N HIS A 196 0.88 24.53 -0.11
CA HIS A 196 0.03 25.60 -0.65
C HIS A 196 0.56 26.99 -0.31
N ALA A 197 1.16 27.18 0.86
CA ALA A 197 1.76 28.46 1.26
C ALA A 197 2.90 28.93 0.33
N VAL A 198 3.53 28.02 -0.40
CA VAL A 198 4.57 28.32 -1.41
C VAL A 198 4.05 28.15 -2.86
N GLY A 199 2.76 27.89 -3.03
CA GLY A 199 2.10 27.73 -4.35
C GLY A 199 2.29 26.36 -4.98
N ALA A 200 2.65 25.34 -4.20
CA ALA A 200 2.74 23.94 -4.63
C ALA A 200 1.45 23.18 -4.28
N GLU A 201 1.09 22.18 -5.08
CA GLU A 201 0.03 21.21 -4.80
C GLU A 201 0.59 20.00 -4.08
N ILE A 202 -0.29 19.12 -3.54
CA ILE A 202 0.12 17.89 -2.85
C ILE A 202 -0.52 16.65 -3.48
N VAL A 203 0.29 15.59 -3.66
CA VAL A 203 -0.20 14.23 -3.96
C VAL A 203 0.11 13.29 -2.82
N VAL A 204 -0.91 12.57 -2.38
CA VAL A 204 -0.79 11.58 -1.31
C VAL A 204 -0.90 10.16 -1.89
N ASP A 205 0.20 9.40 -1.79
CA ASP A 205 0.13 7.94 -1.92
C ASP A 205 -0.56 7.38 -0.67
N ALA A 206 -1.84 7.09 -0.80
CA ALA A 206 -2.66 6.56 0.28
C ALA A 206 -2.76 5.03 0.25
N ALA A 207 -1.90 4.33 -0.50
CA ALA A 207 -1.97 2.88 -0.65
C ALA A 207 -1.94 2.12 0.69
N GLN A 208 -1.20 2.64 1.67
CA GLN A 208 -1.17 2.08 3.04
C GLN A 208 -2.19 2.76 3.97
N LEU A 209 -2.59 3.99 3.70
CA LEU A 209 -3.49 4.74 4.58
C LEU A 209 -4.96 4.34 4.35
N ALA A 210 -5.38 4.22 3.09
CA ALA A 210 -6.77 4.02 2.69
C ALA A 210 -7.47 2.79 3.33
N PRO A 211 -6.83 1.62 3.52
CA PRO A 211 -7.47 0.48 4.17
C PRO A 211 -7.62 0.63 5.70
N HIS A 212 -6.99 1.63 6.31
CA HIS A 212 -6.80 1.69 7.76
C HIS A 212 -7.35 2.94 8.42
N ARG A 213 -7.42 4.07 7.71
CA ARG A 213 -7.83 5.36 8.25
C ARG A 213 -8.69 6.12 7.24
N PRO A 214 -9.61 6.97 7.71
CA PRO A 214 -10.38 7.84 6.82
C PRO A 214 -9.44 8.83 6.10
N ILE A 215 -9.83 9.19 4.89
CA ILE A 215 -9.16 10.22 4.09
C ILE A 215 -10.19 11.31 3.82
N ALA A 216 -9.80 12.58 3.94
CA ALA A 216 -10.64 13.70 3.59
C ALA A 216 -9.88 14.64 2.65
N MET A 217 -10.28 14.73 1.39
CA MET A 217 -9.61 15.64 0.45
C MET A 217 -9.86 17.11 0.76
N LEU A 218 -10.94 17.43 1.48
CA LEU A 218 -11.42 18.76 1.79
C LEU A 218 -11.85 19.57 0.54
N ALA A 219 -12.55 20.67 0.77
CA ALA A 219 -13.10 21.50 -0.31
C ALA A 219 -12.01 22.36 -0.98
N LYS A 220 -12.28 22.78 -2.21
CA LYS A 220 -11.44 23.75 -2.93
C LYS A 220 -11.33 25.07 -2.14
N GLY A 221 -10.09 25.53 -1.96
CA GLY A 221 -9.77 26.75 -1.20
C GLY A 221 -9.46 26.50 0.27
N ASP A 222 -9.67 25.28 0.79
CA ASP A 222 -9.16 24.92 2.11
C ASP A 222 -7.62 24.77 2.02
N PRO A 223 -6.85 25.44 2.90
CA PRO A 223 -5.40 25.38 2.86
C PRO A 223 -4.84 23.97 3.16
N GLU A 224 -5.60 23.11 3.82
CA GLU A 224 -5.24 21.74 4.17
C GLU A 224 -5.77 20.70 3.16
N ARG A 225 -6.34 21.14 2.04
CA ARG A 225 -6.85 20.27 0.99
C ARG A 225 -5.76 19.34 0.44
N LEU A 226 -6.16 18.10 0.14
CA LEU A 226 -5.35 17.18 -0.67
C LEU A 226 -5.78 17.32 -2.14
N ASP A 227 -4.82 17.63 -3.04
CA ASP A 227 -5.14 17.87 -4.45
C ASP A 227 -5.24 16.57 -5.24
N TYR A 228 -4.43 15.57 -4.86
CA TYR A 228 -4.38 14.26 -5.49
C TYR A 228 -4.25 13.17 -4.44
N VAL A 229 -5.03 12.09 -4.60
CA VAL A 229 -4.97 10.90 -3.73
C VAL A 229 -4.96 9.66 -4.60
N ALA A 230 -4.03 8.74 -4.35
CA ALA A 230 -3.92 7.48 -5.07
C ALA A 230 -3.89 6.28 -4.12
N PHE A 231 -4.62 5.19 -4.45
CA PHE A 231 -4.62 3.94 -3.68
C PHE A 231 -4.98 2.72 -4.54
N SER A 232 -4.88 1.52 -3.97
CA SER A 232 -5.10 0.25 -4.68
C SER A 232 -6.10 -0.64 -3.96
N ALA A 233 -7.01 -1.24 -4.71
CA ALA A 233 -8.04 -2.14 -4.22
C ALA A 233 -7.49 -3.40 -3.55
N HIS A 234 -6.37 -3.97 -4.06
CA HIS A 234 -5.77 -5.19 -3.51
C HIS A 234 -5.23 -5.04 -2.07
N LYS A 235 -5.05 -3.80 -1.59
CA LYS A 235 -4.73 -3.52 -0.19
C LYS A 235 -5.97 -3.19 0.63
N MET A 236 -7.11 -2.96 -0.02
CA MET A 236 -8.41 -2.69 0.57
C MET A 236 -9.33 -3.91 0.55
N TYR A 237 -8.77 -5.10 0.69
CA TYR A 237 -9.53 -6.37 0.77
C TYR A 237 -10.32 -6.73 -0.50
N ALA A 238 -9.97 -6.12 -1.64
CA ALA A 238 -10.55 -6.39 -2.96
C ALA A 238 -9.42 -6.75 -3.96
N PRO A 239 -8.97 -8.02 -4.04
CA PRO A 239 -7.79 -8.44 -4.81
C PRO A 239 -8.07 -8.57 -6.32
N PHE A 240 -8.80 -7.63 -6.89
CA PHE A 240 -9.04 -7.50 -8.32
C PHE A 240 -8.29 -6.26 -8.82
N GLY A 241 -7.65 -6.31 -9.95
CA GLY A 241 -6.64 -5.39 -10.44
C GLY A 241 -7.07 -3.92 -10.64
N VAL A 242 -7.59 -3.25 -9.60
CA VAL A 242 -8.02 -1.86 -9.65
C VAL A 242 -7.21 -0.98 -8.72
N GLY A 243 -6.78 0.17 -9.24
CA GLY A 243 -6.30 1.32 -8.51
C GLY A 243 -7.16 2.55 -8.77
N VAL A 244 -6.96 3.55 -7.98
CA VAL A 244 -7.70 4.82 -8.02
C VAL A 244 -6.74 5.99 -8.02
N LEU A 245 -7.02 6.98 -8.85
CA LEU A 245 -6.54 8.35 -8.74
C LEU A 245 -7.73 9.27 -8.55
N VAL A 246 -7.82 9.95 -7.41
CA VAL A 246 -8.72 11.09 -7.25
C VAL A 246 -7.88 12.35 -7.41
N ALA A 247 -8.27 13.22 -8.32
CA ALA A 247 -7.44 14.31 -8.81
C ALA A 247 -8.21 15.60 -8.99
N SER A 248 -7.55 16.74 -8.74
CA SER A 248 -8.05 18.04 -9.19
C SER A 248 -8.27 18.03 -10.70
N ARG A 249 -9.47 18.40 -11.13
CA ARG A 249 -9.91 18.36 -12.55
C ARG A 249 -8.98 19.16 -13.47
N GLY A 250 -8.50 20.32 -13.01
CA GLY A 250 -7.69 21.24 -13.81
C GLY A 250 -6.40 20.65 -14.38
N ALA A 251 -5.78 19.68 -13.69
CA ALA A 251 -4.58 19.00 -14.20
C ALA A 251 -4.86 18.12 -15.45
N PHE A 252 -6.12 17.74 -15.65
CA PHE A 252 -6.55 16.84 -16.72
C PHE A 252 -7.35 17.55 -17.83
N GLU A 253 -7.65 18.82 -17.69
CA GLU A 253 -8.36 19.62 -18.73
C GLU A 253 -7.45 20.00 -19.89
N ILE A 254 -6.13 20.12 -19.65
CA ILE A 254 -5.16 20.60 -20.63
C ILE A 254 -4.49 19.42 -21.35
N GLY A 255 -4.31 19.55 -22.67
CA GLY A 255 -3.61 18.58 -23.50
C GLY A 255 -4.39 17.28 -23.77
N ASP A 256 -3.75 16.36 -24.46
CA ASP A 256 -4.33 15.07 -24.82
C ASP A 256 -4.29 14.08 -23.64
N PRO A 257 -5.19 13.09 -23.59
CA PRO A 257 -5.16 12.05 -22.57
C PRO A 257 -3.87 11.22 -22.61
N ASP A 258 -3.48 10.66 -21.47
CA ASP A 258 -2.25 9.84 -21.33
C ASP A 258 -2.33 8.54 -22.16
N ILE A 259 -3.50 7.89 -22.15
CA ILE A 259 -3.76 6.66 -22.90
C ILE A 259 -4.88 6.95 -23.89
N VAL A 260 -4.58 6.75 -25.18
CA VAL A 260 -5.51 7.04 -26.26
C VAL A 260 -6.13 5.77 -26.83
N GLY A 261 -7.40 5.82 -27.20
CA GLY A 261 -8.10 4.68 -27.78
C GLY A 261 -9.61 4.81 -27.78
N GLY A 262 -10.28 3.72 -28.09
CA GLY A 262 -11.74 3.66 -28.06
C GLY A 262 -12.26 3.92 -26.65
N GLY A 263 -13.33 4.67 -26.52
CA GLY A 263 -13.90 5.07 -25.23
C GLY A 263 -13.57 6.51 -24.85
N ALA A 264 -12.40 7.01 -25.21
CA ALA A 264 -11.89 8.33 -24.84
C ALA A 264 -12.24 9.44 -25.88
N VAL A 265 -12.98 9.11 -26.93
CA VAL A 265 -13.24 10.01 -28.07
C VAL A 265 -14.72 10.14 -28.39
N ASP A 266 -15.13 11.33 -28.82
CA ASP A 266 -16.45 11.58 -29.38
C ASP A 266 -16.42 11.41 -30.90
N ILE A 267 -15.43 12.01 -31.57
CA ILE A 267 -15.28 11.97 -33.03
C ILE A 267 -13.82 11.74 -33.40
N VAL A 268 -13.60 10.85 -34.37
CA VAL A 268 -12.29 10.63 -34.99
C VAL A 268 -12.45 10.68 -36.49
N SER A 269 -11.64 11.51 -37.14
CA SER A 269 -11.44 11.50 -38.62
C SER A 269 -10.01 11.10 -38.93
N LEU A 270 -9.64 11.04 -40.22
CA LEU A 270 -8.25 10.81 -40.61
C LEU A 270 -7.31 11.95 -40.26
N GLU A 271 -7.86 13.14 -39.97
CA GLU A 271 -7.09 14.38 -39.79
C GLU A 271 -7.24 14.98 -38.40
N SER A 272 -8.28 14.56 -37.61
CA SER A 272 -8.59 15.16 -36.34
C SER A 272 -9.20 14.17 -35.34
N THR A 273 -8.98 14.46 -34.05
CA THR A 273 -9.57 13.72 -32.94
C THR A 273 -10.22 14.71 -31.97
N TYR A 274 -11.45 14.42 -31.57
CA TYR A 274 -12.16 15.17 -30.55
C TYR A 274 -12.38 14.24 -29.35
N TRP A 275 -11.76 14.61 -28.23
CA TRP A 275 -11.83 13.85 -27.00
C TRP A 275 -13.18 14.03 -26.31
N THR A 276 -13.68 12.98 -25.67
CA THR A 276 -14.86 13.07 -24.81
C THR A 276 -14.57 13.82 -23.51
N ASP A 277 -15.59 14.03 -22.68
CA ASP A 277 -15.45 14.73 -21.40
C ASP A 277 -14.69 13.89 -20.35
N LEU A 278 -14.16 14.61 -19.33
CA LEU A 278 -13.60 13.97 -18.13
C LEU A 278 -14.74 13.38 -17.27
N PRO A 279 -14.54 12.21 -16.68
CA PRO A 279 -13.31 11.43 -16.60
C PRO A 279 -13.07 10.47 -17.78
N ASP A 280 -14.03 10.21 -18.64
CA ASP A 280 -14.03 9.14 -19.64
C ASP A 280 -12.89 9.26 -20.66
N ARG A 281 -12.49 10.50 -20.98
CA ARG A 281 -11.33 10.73 -21.88
C ARG A 281 -10.02 10.16 -21.36
N GLU A 282 -9.87 9.96 -20.04
CA GLU A 282 -8.67 9.40 -19.43
C GLU A 282 -8.76 7.88 -19.21
N GLU A 283 -9.92 7.26 -19.51
CA GLU A 283 -10.16 5.83 -19.30
C GLU A 283 -10.41 5.10 -20.62
N ALA A 284 -9.42 5.16 -21.53
CA ALA A 284 -9.52 4.48 -22.84
C ALA A 284 -9.60 2.95 -22.69
N GLY A 285 -10.42 2.33 -23.54
CA GLY A 285 -10.67 0.89 -23.56
C GLY A 285 -11.86 0.48 -22.70
N THR A 286 -12.06 -0.83 -22.55
CA THR A 286 -13.10 -1.36 -21.66
C THR A 286 -12.58 -1.39 -20.22
N PRO A 287 -13.23 -0.69 -19.27
CA PRO A 287 -12.77 -0.63 -17.90
C PRO A 287 -13.01 -1.95 -17.15
N ASP A 288 -12.23 -2.18 -16.08
CA ASP A 288 -12.42 -3.32 -15.16
C ASP A 288 -13.58 -3.07 -14.21
N ILE A 289 -14.81 -3.29 -14.68
CA ILE A 289 -16.02 -3.16 -13.85
C ILE A 289 -16.02 -4.13 -12.67
N VAL A 290 -15.47 -5.34 -12.82
CA VAL A 290 -15.47 -6.35 -11.76
C VAL A 290 -14.65 -5.85 -10.57
N GLY A 291 -13.45 -5.38 -10.84
CA GLY A 291 -12.59 -4.82 -9.80
C GLY A 291 -13.14 -3.53 -9.19
N VAL A 292 -13.80 -2.69 -9.99
CA VAL A 292 -14.40 -1.43 -9.51
C VAL A 292 -15.57 -1.71 -8.56
N VAL A 293 -16.45 -2.66 -8.88
CA VAL A 293 -17.57 -3.09 -8.00
C VAL A 293 -17.02 -3.75 -6.74
N ALA A 294 -16.00 -4.60 -6.87
CA ALA A 294 -15.33 -5.21 -5.73
C ALA A 294 -14.75 -4.16 -4.76
N LEU A 295 -14.08 -3.13 -5.29
CA LEU A 295 -13.56 -2.03 -4.49
C LEU A 295 -14.68 -1.24 -3.79
N ALA A 296 -15.75 -0.93 -4.50
CA ALA A 296 -16.90 -0.21 -3.92
C ALA A 296 -17.53 -1.00 -2.77
N ARG A 297 -17.63 -2.32 -2.89
CA ARG A 297 -18.14 -3.19 -1.82
C ARG A 297 -17.18 -3.27 -0.63
N ALA A 298 -15.86 -3.32 -0.88
CA ALA A 298 -14.87 -3.30 0.17
C ALA A 298 -14.89 -1.97 0.96
N ILE A 299 -14.95 -0.83 0.27
CA ILE A 299 -15.12 0.49 0.90
C ILE A 299 -16.34 0.50 1.82
N ARG A 300 -17.48 0.02 1.32
CA ARG A 300 -18.72 -0.06 2.10
C ARG A 300 -18.54 -0.94 3.35
N ALA A 301 -17.86 -2.07 3.24
CA ALA A 301 -17.62 -2.95 4.38
C ALA A 301 -16.75 -2.27 5.45
N LEU A 302 -15.71 -1.53 5.05
CA LEU A 302 -14.86 -0.79 5.97
C LEU A 302 -15.63 0.34 6.69
N GLU A 303 -16.47 1.07 5.96
CA GLU A 303 -17.35 2.10 6.53
C GLU A 303 -18.37 1.50 7.52
N GLU A 304 -18.95 0.33 7.20
CA GLU A 304 -19.90 -0.39 8.07
C GLU A 304 -19.24 -0.88 9.39
N ILE A 305 -17.95 -1.26 9.37
CA ILE A 305 -17.18 -1.56 10.59
C ILE A 305 -16.98 -0.30 11.42
N GLY A 306 -16.65 0.80 10.77
CA GLY A 306 -16.26 2.06 11.36
C GLY A 306 -14.76 2.18 11.67
N TRP A 307 -14.19 3.32 11.32
CA TRP A 307 -12.75 3.60 11.38
C TRP A 307 -12.16 3.51 12.77
N GLU A 308 -12.89 3.92 13.80
CA GLU A 308 -12.44 3.80 15.19
C GLU A 308 -12.28 2.34 15.62
N ARG A 309 -13.19 1.46 15.17
CA ARG A 309 -13.11 0.04 15.50
C ARG A 309 -11.94 -0.61 14.77
N ILE A 310 -11.72 -0.25 13.52
CA ILE A 310 -10.54 -0.67 12.74
C ILE A 310 -9.25 -0.24 13.45
N ALA A 311 -9.14 1.05 13.77
CA ALA A 311 -7.96 1.60 14.43
C ALA A 311 -7.67 0.95 15.79
N ARG A 312 -8.71 0.70 16.60
CA ARG A 312 -8.56 0.01 17.90
C ARG A 312 -8.10 -1.43 17.74
N HIS A 313 -8.67 -2.17 16.77
CA HIS A 313 -8.26 -3.54 16.49
C HIS A 313 -6.78 -3.62 16.09
N GLU A 314 -6.34 -2.77 15.18
CA GLU A 314 -4.94 -2.70 14.75
C GLU A 314 -3.99 -2.28 15.87
N ALA A 315 -4.37 -1.28 16.67
CA ALA A 315 -3.58 -0.83 17.80
C ALA A 315 -3.39 -1.95 18.83
N LEU A 316 -4.43 -2.74 19.12
CA LEU A 316 -4.36 -3.87 20.02
C LEU A 316 -3.39 -4.94 19.52
N LEU A 317 -3.48 -5.33 18.23
CA LEU A 317 -2.56 -6.32 17.64
C LEU A 317 -1.13 -5.79 17.60
N THR A 318 -0.96 -4.52 17.25
CA THR A 318 0.37 -3.88 17.17
C THR A 318 1.03 -3.80 18.54
N ALA A 319 0.31 -3.36 19.57
CA ALA A 319 0.82 -3.31 20.94
C ALA A 319 1.24 -4.70 21.42
N ALA A 320 0.35 -5.70 21.29
CA ALA A 320 0.65 -7.07 21.69
C ALA A 320 1.89 -7.64 20.95
N ALA A 321 2.02 -7.37 19.65
CA ALA A 321 3.18 -7.80 18.88
C ALA A 321 4.48 -7.12 19.33
N LEU A 322 4.45 -5.82 19.61
CA LEU A 322 5.62 -5.07 20.09
C LEU A 322 6.02 -5.55 21.51
N GLU A 323 5.07 -5.75 22.41
CA GLU A 323 5.31 -6.31 23.74
C GLU A 323 5.95 -7.71 23.65
N ARG A 324 5.40 -8.56 22.78
CA ARG A 324 5.92 -9.91 22.56
C ARG A 324 7.33 -9.89 21.98
N MET A 325 7.59 -9.07 20.97
CA MET A 325 8.91 -8.90 20.36
C MET A 325 9.93 -8.34 21.37
N ALA A 326 9.55 -7.38 22.20
CA ALA A 326 10.42 -6.81 23.22
C ALA A 326 10.84 -7.86 24.30
N SER A 327 10.03 -8.86 24.53
CA SER A 327 10.33 -9.94 25.47
C SER A 327 11.29 -11.01 24.93
N ILE A 328 11.58 -11.01 23.62
CA ILE A 328 12.42 -12.03 22.97
C ILE A 328 13.84 -11.48 22.77
N PRO A 329 14.87 -12.09 23.38
CA PRO A 329 16.25 -11.64 23.20
C PRO A 329 16.69 -11.68 21.74
N GLY A 330 17.39 -10.63 21.30
CA GLY A 330 17.94 -10.54 19.94
C GLY A 330 16.95 -10.09 18.86
N ILE A 331 15.71 -9.77 19.19
CA ILE A 331 14.83 -9.08 18.26
C ILE A 331 15.15 -7.57 18.27
N ILE A 332 15.32 -7.02 17.09
CA ILE A 332 15.57 -5.60 16.86
C ILE A 332 14.40 -5.06 16.04
N VAL A 333 13.56 -4.21 16.63
CA VAL A 333 12.49 -3.50 15.96
C VAL A 333 13.02 -2.15 15.45
N TYR A 334 12.70 -1.80 14.22
CA TYR A 334 13.06 -0.51 13.63
C TYR A 334 11.87 0.46 13.66
N GLY A 335 12.15 1.75 13.83
CA GLY A 335 11.12 2.76 14.05
C GLY A 335 10.63 2.79 15.50
N ASP A 336 9.36 3.12 15.71
CA ASP A 336 8.77 3.22 17.05
C ASP A 336 8.45 1.81 17.59
N ALA A 337 9.17 1.40 18.63
CA ALA A 337 9.00 0.09 19.28
C ALA A 337 8.16 0.18 20.57
N ASP A 338 7.66 1.36 20.94
CA ASP A 338 6.84 1.53 22.15
C ASP A 338 5.41 1.03 21.90
N PRO A 339 4.95 -0.02 22.64
CA PRO A 339 3.56 -0.49 22.56
C PRO A 339 2.53 0.59 22.88
N GLY A 340 2.87 1.56 23.76
CA GLY A 340 2.02 2.69 24.11
C GLY A 340 1.67 3.59 22.92
N ASN A 341 2.49 3.61 21.90
CA ASN A 341 2.32 4.40 20.68
C ASN A 341 1.60 3.65 19.54
N ALA A 342 1.13 2.42 19.77
CA ALA A 342 0.49 1.58 18.74
C ALA A 342 -0.71 2.26 18.06
N GLY A 343 -1.46 3.11 18.78
CA GLY A 343 -2.60 3.86 18.22
C GLY A 343 -2.25 4.95 17.22
N SER A 344 -1.00 5.44 17.23
CA SER A 344 -0.50 6.52 16.37
C SER A 344 0.17 6.03 15.08
N ARG A 345 0.14 4.71 14.82
CA ARG A 345 0.75 4.07 13.64
C ARG A 345 -0.15 2.96 13.10
N LEU A 346 0.19 2.45 11.92
CA LEU A 346 -0.40 1.23 11.37
C LEU A 346 0.29 -0.01 11.96
N GLY A 347 -0.38 -1.15 11.86
CA GLY A 347 0.14 -2.46 12.29
C GLY A 347 1.25 -3.02 11.39
N VAL A 348 2.26 -2.22 11.08
CA VAL A 348 3.39 -2.58 10.19
C VAL A 348 4.68 -2.47 10.99
N ILE A 349 5.34 -3.60 11.25
CA ILE A 349 6.51 -3.69 12.15
C ILE A 349 7.71 -4.26 11.38
N PRO A 350 8.72 -3.45 11.06
CA PRO A 350 9.99 -3.93 10.52
C PRO A 350 10.90 -4.36 11.66
N PHE A 351 11.49 -5.56 11.54
CA PHE A 351 12.37 -6.11 12.55
C PHE A 351 13.45 -7.00 11.95
N ASN A 352 14.49 -7.30 12.74
CA ASN A 352 15.48 -8.33 12.44
C ASN A 352 15.74 -9.21 13.69
N VAL A 353 16.26 -10.40 13.47
CA VAL A 353 16.76 -11.29 14.53
C VAL A 353 18.28 -11.24 14.51
N LEU A 354 18.90 -10.84 15.59
CA LEU A 354 20.34 -10.66 15.70
C LEU A 354 21.10 -11.93 15.25
N GLY A 355 21.99 -11.77 14.26
CA GLY A 355 22.79 -12.84 13.69
C GLY A 355 22.00 -13.88 12.86
N VAL A 356 20.75 -13.61 12.46
CA VAL A 356 19.99 -14.37 11.45
C VAL A 356 19.67 -13.45 10.28
N PRO A 357 20.07 -13.79 9.04
CA PRO A 357 19.68 -13.00 7.88
C PRO A 357 18.17 -12.84 7.79
N HIS A 358 17.70 -11.64 7.39
CA HIS A 358 16.26 -11.37 7.26
C HIS A 358 15.55 -12.35 6.30
N ALA A 359 16.24 -12.74 5.20
CA ALA A 359 15.70 -13.68 4.24
C ALA A 359 15.57 -15.09 4.83
N LEU A 360 16.54 -15.53 5.67
CA LEU A 360 16.46 -16.79 6.39
C LEU A 360 15.33 -16.77 7.42
N THR A 361 15.21 -15.68 8.18
CA THR A 361 14.11 -15.50 9.13
C THR A 361 12.75 -15.67 8.45
N ALA A 362 12.54 -15.03 7.29
CA ALA A 362 11.29 -15.14 6.54
C ALA A 362 11.05 -16.56 6.00
N ALA A 363 12.10 -17.24 5.53
CA ALA A 363 12.02 -18.63 5.07
C ALA A 363 11.62 -19.60 6.18
N VAL A 364 12.22 -19.48 7.37
CA VAL A 364 11.87 -20.31 8.54
C VAL A 364 10.42 -20.05 8.98
N LEU A 365 10.00 -18.78 9.08
CA LEU A 365 8.62 -18.41 9.40
C LEU A 365 7.62 -19.07 8.44
N SER A 366 7.93 -19.07 7.14
CA SER A 366 7.07 -19.67 6.13
C SER A 366 7.06 -21.19 6.17
N CYS A 367 8.27 -21.81 6.12
CA CYS A 367 8.39 -23.25 5.91
C CYS A 367 8.10 -24.07 7.17
N GLU A 368 8.43 -23.56 8.35
CA GLU A 368 8.26 -24.33 9.59
C GLU A 368 7.03 -23.92 10.40
N TRP A 369 6.51 -22.68 10.20
CA TRP A 369 5.42 -22.16 11.00
C TRP A 369 4.18 -21.79 10.20
N GLY A 370 4.24 -21.78 8.85
CA GLY A 370 3.13 -21.39 7.99
C GLY A 370 2.78 -19.90 8.10
N ILE A 371 3.76 -19.05 8.46
CA ILE A 371 3.58 -17.62 8.66
C ILE A 371 4.07 -16.85 7.43
N GLY A 372 3.19 -16.13 6.76
CA GLY A 372 3.55 -15.23 5.66
C GLY A 372 4.03 -13.88 6.17
N THR A 373 5.28 -13.52 5.86
CA THR A 373 5.87 -12.21 6.11
C THR A 373 6.58 -11.73 4.85
N ARG A 374 6.95 -10.46 4.82
CA ARG A 374 7.80 -9.90 3.75
C ARG A 374 9.21 -9.65 4.29
N ASN A 375 10.24 -9.78 3.42
CA ASN A 375 11.59 -9.41 3.78
C ASN A 375 12.26 -8.56 2.70
N GLY A 376 13.32 -7.84 3.05
CA GLY A 376 14.10 -6.98 2.17
C GLY A 376 13.82 -5.49 2.36
N CYS A 377 13.77 -4.72 1.25
CA CYS A 377 13.61 -3.26 1.28
C CYS A 377 12.20 -2.77 0.92
N PHE A 378 11.22 -3.63 0.67
CA PHE A 378 9.78 -3.33 0.48
C PHE A 378 9.49 -2.23 -0.57
N CYS A 379 10.30 -2.17 -1.64
CA CYS A 379 10.25 -1.10 -2.64
C CYS A 379 10.42 0.32 -2.05
N ALA A 380 11.23 0.45 -0.98
CA ALA A 380 11.58 1.71 -0.32
C ALA A 380 13.07 1.69 0.05
N HIS A 381 13.95 1.41 -0.94
CA HIS A 381 15.37 1.19 -0.73
C HIS A 381 16.07 2.35 0.00
N PRO A 382 15.89 3.63 -0.38
CA PRO A 382 16.52 4.74 0.34
C PRO A 382 16.12 4.77 1.80
N TYR A 383 14.83 4.57 2.09
CA TYR A 383 14.31 4.58 3.44
C TYR A 383 14.86 3.43 4.30
N VAL A 384 14.81 2.19 3.79
CA VAL A 384 15.30 1.02 4.53
C VAL A 384 16.81 1.14 4.77
N LYS A 385 17.61 1.58 3.78
CA LYS A 385 19.04 1.86 3.97
C LYS A 385 19.27 2.90 5.08
N THR A 386 18.46 3.94 5.14
CA THR A 386 18.57 4.99 6.17
C THR A 386 18.26 4.46 7.56
N ILE A 387 17.16 3.74 7.75
CA ILE A 387 16.79 3.17 9.07
C ILE A 387 17.77 2.09 9.55
N LEU A 388 18.39 1.36 8.62
CA LEU A 388 19.46 0.39 8.89
C LEU A 388 20.84 1.05 9.07
N ARG A 389 20.95 2.37 8.85
CA ARG A 389 22.20 3.15 8.91
C ARG A 389 23.28 2.62 7.99
N VAL A 390 22.88 2.12 6.80
CA VAL A 390 23.82 1.67 5.77
C VAL A 390 24.62 2.87 5.26
N SER A 391 25.94 2.82 5.38
CA SER A 391 26.83 3.87 4.91
C SER A 391 26.85 3.94 3.37
N GLU A 392 27.27 5.10 2.82
CA GLU A 392 27.42 5.22 1.38
C GLU A 392 28.44 4.25 0.79
N ALA A 393 29.52 3.93 1.54
CA ALA A 393 30.53 2.98 1.09
C ALA A 393 29.94 1.56 0.98
N GLU A 394 29.17 1.12 1.99
CA GLU A 394 28.45 -0.15 1.97
C GLU A 394 27.40 -0.17 0.85
N SER A 395 26.64 0.94 0.68
CA SER A 395 25.66 1.03 -0.40
C SER A 395 26.29 0.83 -1.77
N ARG A 396 27.43 1.48 -2.05
CA ARG A 396 28.17 1.29 -3.31
C ARG A 396 28.72 -0.13 -3.49
N SER A 397 29.15 -0.77 -2.39
CA SER A 397 29.58 -2.19 -2.44
C SER A 397 28.41 -3.12 -2.79
N ILE A 398 27.27 -2.92 -2.14
CA ILE A 398 26.04 -3.70 -2.38
C ILE A 398 25.58 -3.53 -3.83
N GLU A 399 25.60 -2.30 -4.38
CA GLU A 399 25.23 -2.05 -5.78
C GLU A 399 26.12 -2.85 -6.75
N LYS A 400 27.43 -2.91 -6.50
CA LYS A 400 28.34 -3.75 -7.31
C LYS A 400 27.99 -5.22 -7.26
N CYS A 401 27.69 -5.76 -6.06
CA CYS A 401 27.27 -7.14 -5.90
C CYS A 401 25.96 -7.43 -6.67
N ILE A 402 24.96 -6.56 -6.55
CA ILE A 402 23.68 -6.71 -7.24
C ILE A 402 23.86 -6.69 -8.77
N LEU A 403 24.71 -5.79 -9.29
CA LEU A 403 25.04 -5.73 -10.72
C LEU A 403 25.77 -6.98 -11.20
N ALA A 404 26.53 -7.63 -10.30
CA ALA A 404 27.18 -8.94 -10.55
C ALA A 404 26.22 -10.14 -10.30
N ARG A 405 24.92 -9.90 -10.11
CA ARG A 405 23.88 -10.91 -9.79
C ARG A 405 24.08 -11.61 -8.44
N ASP A 406 24.82 -11.01 -7.54
CA ASP A 406 24.94 -11.47 -6.16
C ASP A 406 24.08 -10.60 -5.23
N ARG A 407 23.02 -11.20 -4.70
CA ARG A 407 22.07 -10.61 -3.77
C ARG A 407 22.20 -11.14 -2.34
N SER A 408 23.25 -11.89 -2.05
CA SER A 408 23.48 -12.52 -0.75
C SER A 408 23.57 -11.54 0.43
N ALA A 409 24.08 -10.32 0.15
CA ALA A 409 24.33 -9.27 1.16
C ALA A 409 23.38 -8.06 1.04
N ILE A 410 22.21 -8.20 0.40
CA ILE A 410 21.25 -7.10 0.31
C ILE A 410 20.76 -6.73 1.71
N PRO A 411 20.88 -5.46 2.13
CA PRO A 411 20.33 -4.99 3.41
C PRO A 411 18.81 -5.06 3.38
N GLY A 412 18.22 -5.44 4.49
CA GLY A 412 16.78 -5.52 4.61
C GLY A 412 16.32 -5.85 6.01
N THR A 413 15.03 -5.83 6.18
CA THR A 413 14.36 -6.27 7.40
C THR A 413 13.32 -7.32 7.07
N VAL A 414 12.85 -8.06 8.07
CA VAL A 414 11.57 -8.74 8.00
C VAL A 414 10.48 -7.73 8.37
N ARG A 415 9.35 -7.80 7.73
CA ARG A 415 8.19 -6.98 8.04
C ARG A 415 7.01 -7.89 8.38
N ALA A 416 6.53 -7.78 9.61
CA ALA A 416 5.20 -8.26 9.98
C ALA A 416 4.19 -7.12 9.80
N SER A 417 3.06 -7.42 9.16
CA SER A 417 1.99 -6.44 8.99
C SER A 417 0.63 -7.10 9.20
N PHE A 418 -0.15 -6.50 10.08
CA PHE A 418 -1.46 -6.97 10.49
C PHE A 418 -2.57 -6.26 9.74
N GLY A 419 -3.66 -6.96 9.52
CA GLY A 419 -4.89 -6.45 8.94
C GLY A 419 -6.12 -6.93 9.72
N LEU A 420 -7.29 -6.66 9.20
CA LEU A 420 -8.56 -7.02 9.85
C LEU A 420 -8.79 -8.53 9.98
N CYS A 421 -8.03 -9.34 9.25
CA CYS A 421 -8.08 -10.81 9.30
C CYS A 421 -7.29 -11.41 10.46
N ASN A 422 -6.44 -10.63 11.14
CA ASN A 422 -5.58 -11.12 12.19
C ASN A 422 -6.25 -11.10 13.57
N SER A 423 -5.73 -11.94 14.45
CA SER A 423 -6.15 -12.11 15.83
C SER A 423 -4.95 -12.07 16.79
N LEU A 424 -5.20 -12.01 18.10
CA LEU A 424 -4.13 -12.16 19.11
C LEU A 424 -3.48 -13.54 19.06
N GLU A 425 -4.19 -14.58 18.62
CA GLU A 425 -3.62 -15.90 18.40
C GLU A 425 -2.53 -15.86 17.31
N ASP A 426 -2.74 -15.10 16.22
CA ASP A 426 -1.72 -14.94 15.17
C ASP A 426 -0.47 -14.24 15.71
N VAL A 427 -0.64 -13.26 16.57
CA VAL A 427 0.47 -12.58 17.25
C VAL A 427 1.24 -13.56 18.17
N ASP A 428 0.53 -14.43 18.91
CA ASP A 428 1.17 -15.44 19.75
C ASP A 428 1.93 -16.48 18.93
N ILE A 429 1.35 -16.95 17.82
CA ILE A 429 2.03 -17.88 16.88
C ILE A 429 3.31 -17.24 16.33
N LEU A 430 3.24 -15.98 15.86
CA LEU A 430 4.42 -15.24 15.42
C LEU A 430 5.46 -15.11 16.53
N GLY A 431 5.05 -14.78 17.74
CA GLY A 431 5.94 -14.64 18.90
C GLY A 431 6.68 -15.93 19.23
N ARG A 432 5.99 -17.08 19.22
CA ARG A 432 6.63 -18.41 19.44
C ARG A 432 7.63 -18.75 18.33
N ALA A 433 7.28 -18.45 17.08
CA ALA A 433 8.19 -18.68 15.96
C ALA A 433 9.46 -17.81 16.08
N LEU A 434 9.31 -16.53 16.41
CA LEU A 434 10.44 -15.62 16.62
C LEU A 434 11.33 -16.04 17.79
N GLU A 435 10.75 -16.56 18.88
CA GLU A 435 11.49 -17.09 20.00
C GLU A 435 12.32 -18.32 19.60
N ALA A 436 11.76 -19.25 18.82
CA ALA A 436 12.49 -20.39 18.27
C ALA A 436 13.66 -19.94 17.37
N ILE A 437 13.41 -18.97 16.47
CA ILE A 437 14.44 -18.43 15.57
C ILE A 437 15.55 -17.73 16.37
N SER A 438 15.22 -16.95 17.37
CA SER A 438 16.17 -16.26 18.25
C SER A 438 17.10 -17.26 18.96
N ARG A 439 16.58 -18.41 19.36
CA ARG A 439 17.33 -19.51 19.99
C ARG A 439 18.04 -20.43 18.98
N ARG A 440 17.97 -20.16 17.68
CA ARG A 440 18.46 -21.05 16.61
C ARG A 440 17.82 -22.45 16.62
N SER A 441 16.58 -22.55 17.11
CA SER A 441 15.82 -23.79 17.17
C SER A 441 14.99 -23.95 15.90
N PHE A 442 15.64 -24.12 14.76
CA PHE A 442 15.06 -24.38 13.45
C PHE A 442 15.95 -25.32 12.64
N ASP A 443 15.45 -25.90 11.56
CA ASP A 443 16.20 -26.82 10.73
C ASP A 443 17.45 -26.15 10.12
N PRO A 444 18.65 -26.73 10.22
CA PRO A 444 19.86 -26.10 9.68
C PRO A 444 20.03 -26.27 8.16
N GLY A 445 19.15 -27.00 7.48
CA GLY A 445 19.27 -27.37 6.06
C GLY A 445 18.94 -26.28 5.05
N TYR A 446 18.70 -25.02 5.48
CA TYR A 446 18.42 -23.90 4.56
C TYR A 446 19.65 -23.52 3.75
N VAL A 447 19.45 -23.37 2.45
CA VAL A 447 20.47 -22.99 1.47
C VAL A 447 20.13 -21.63 0.85
N LEU A 448 21.13 -20.73 0.80
CA LEU A 448 21.00 -19.44 0.14
C LEU A 448 21.14 -19.57 -1.37
N ASP A 449 20.14 -19.11 -2.11
CA ASP A 449 20.25 -18.77 -3.53
C ASP A 449 20.80 -17.32 -3.63
N ALA A 450 22.08 -17.20 -3.91
CA ALA A 450 22.75 -15.90 -3.97
C ALA A 450 22.24 -15.02 -5.13
N GLU A 451 21.78 -15.60 -6.22
CA GLU A 451 21.25 -14.82 -7.36
C GLU A 451 19.89 -14.19 -7.01
N ARG A 452 19.05 -14.89 -6.26
CA ARG A 452 17.75 -14.39 -5.80
C ARG A 452 17.82 -13.64 -4.47
N GLY A 453 18.81 -13.96 -3.64
CA GLY A 453 18.91 -13.46 -2.25
C GLY A 453 17.88 -14.09 -1.33
N GLU A 454 17.45 -15.32 -1.63
CA GLU A 454 16.39 -16.05 -0.92
C GLU A 454 16.96 -17.35 -0.33
N TYR A 455 16.41 -17.80 0.81
CA TYR A 455 16.71 -19.09 1.38
C TYR A 455 15.63 -20.10 1.00
N THR A 456 16.07 -21.27 0.58
CA THR A 456 15.24 -22.45 0.30
C THR A 456 15.67 -23.62 1.15
N HIS A 457 14.79 -24.59 1.34
CA HIS A 457 15.12 -25.83 2.03
C HIS A 457 14.91 -27.03 1.09
N PRO A 458 15.91 -27.90 0.86
CA PRO A 458 15.79 -29.04 -0.07
C PRO A 458 14.64 -30.00 0.27
N GLY A 459 14.33 -30.13 1.57
CA GLY A 459 13.23 -30.96 2.07
C GLY A 459 11.82 -30.29 1.96
N PHE A 460 11.73 -29.05 1.45
CA PHE A 460 10.47 -28.32 1.31
C PHE A 460 10.24 -27.93 -0.15
N SER A 461 9.52 -28.76 -0.87
CA SER A 461 9.17 -28.54 -2.28
C SER A 461 7.66 -28.75 -2.48
N PRO A 462 6.82 -27.76 -2.12
CA PRO A 462 5.39 -27.88 -2.32
C PRO A 462 5.04 -27.92 -3.81
N ASP A 463 4.19 -28.90 -4.20
CA ASP A 463 3.71 -29.04 -5.57
C ASP A 463 2.55 -28.07 -5.82
N PHE A 464 2.86 -26.88 -6.34
CA PHE A 464 1.87 -25.86 -6.67
C PHE A 464 0.99 -26.25 -7.87
N ALA A 465 1.45 -27.15 -8.77
CA ALA A 465 0.69 -27.59 -9.92
C ALA A 465 -0.53 -28.43 -9.53
N GLN A 466 -0.53 -29.03 -8.34
CA GLN A 466 -1.72 -29.70 -7.81
C GLN A 466 -2.84 -28.74 -7.44
N ARG A 467 -2.53 -27.45 -7.20
CA ARG A 467 -3.54 -26.42 -6.82
C ARG A 467 -4.19 -25.76 -8.00
N PHE A 468 -3.41 -25.50 -9.05
CA PHE A 468 -3.90 -24.80 -10.24
C PHE A 468 -3.41 -25.52 -11.50
N GLN A 469 -4.38 -25.97 -12.32
CA GLN A 469 -4.14 -26.55 -13.64
C GLN A 469 -4.65 -25.52 -14.68
N PHE A 470 -3.73 -24.99 -15.48
CA PHE A 470 -4.03 -24.04 -16.55
C PHE A 470 -3.89 -24.73 -17.91
#